data_e7d9ad137a58031eed5d69d129f91c32
#
_entry.id   e7d9ad137a58031eed5d69d129f91c32
#
_cell.length_a   1.000
_cell.length_b   1.000
_cell.length_c   1.000
_cell.angle_alpha   90.00
_cell.angle_beta   90.00
_cell.angle_gamma   90.00
#
_symmetry.space_group_name_H-M   'P 1'
#
loop_
_entity.id
_entity.type
_entity.pdbx_description
1 polymer ?
#
loop_
_entity_poly.entity_id
_entity_poly.type
_entity_poly.pdbx_seq_one_letter_code
_entity_poly.pdbx_strand_id
1 'polypeptide(L)'
;MPETDLYITAEIKLYYDLHVPENLTGPAPLLIAIHGYGAHKRYMMRQAQMVAPDEFVIASLQAPHQHFSKLAEGYRIGFGWLTDHKPEEYITLHHYFVNEVIERLAAKNLIDRERIFIFGFSQAVALNFRFAFTYPEVLRGLIGVCGGIPGDLETNPIYKPFSAETFYLYGDDDEFYTPEKFEEFDKKLAEKLPNYRSKQYQAKHEITDEMREDIKQFLIRL
;
A
#
# COMPACT_ATOMS: atom_id res chain seq x y z
N MET A 1 18.11 35.52 -15.84
CA MET A 1 17.79 34.07 -16.05
C MET A 1 16.33 33.89 -15.70
N PRO A 2 15.57 33.03 -16.38
CA PRO A 2 14.19 32.78 -15.99
C PRO A 2 14.14 32.13 -14.60
N GLU A 3 13.15 32.49 -13.81
CA GLU A 3 12.82 31.78 -12.57
C GLU A 3 12.08 30.50 -12.95
N THR A 4 12.46 29.37 -12.34
CA THR A 4 11.88 28.04 -12.63
C THR A 4 11.31 27.43 -11.35
N ASP A 5 10.44 26.41 -11.51
CA ASP A 5 9.83 25.65 -10.40
C ASP A 5 9.01 26.49 -9.40
N LEU A 6 8.45 27.61 -9.86
CA LEU A 6 7.52 28.40 -9.07
C LEU A 6 6.20 27.62 -8.89
N TYR A 7 5.55 27.76 -7.73
CA TYR A 7 4.30 27.10 -7.45
C TYR A 7 3.31 27.98 -6.68
N ILE A 8 2.04 27.61 -6.77
CA ILE A 8 0.95 28.14 -5.96
C ILE A 8 0.34 26.96 -5.23
N THR A 9 0.16 27.06 -3.91
CA THR A 9 -0.53 26.03 -3.13
C THR A 9 -2.03 26.04 -3.44
N ALA A 10 -2.61 24.85 -3.66
CA ALA A 10 -4.03 24.64 -3.84
C ALA A 10 -4.49 23.42 -3.01
N GLU A 11 -5.78 23.41 -2.66
CA GLU A 11 -6.40 22.26 -1.99
C GLU A 11 -6.74 21.17 -3.01
N ILE A 12 -6.50 19.89 -2.64
CA ILE A 12 -6.89 18.72 -3.40
C ILE A 12 -7.82 17.84 -2.58
N LYS A 13 -8.84 17.26 -3.24
CA LYS A 13 -9.68 16.22 -2.62
C LYS A 13 -9.06 14.85 -2.82
N LEU A 14 -8.83 14.12 -1.73
CA LEU A 14 -8.36 12.74 -1.73
C LEU A 14 -9.54 11.80 -1.48
N TYR A 15 -9.79 10.88 -2.39
CA TYR A 15 -10.96 10.00 -2.38
C TYR A 15 -10.60 8.60 -1.90
N TYR A 16 -11.42 8.02 -1.03
CA TYR A 16 -11.32 6.62 -0.63
C TYR A 16 -12.70 5.99 -0.55
N ASP A 17 -12.77 4.67 -0.73
CA ASP A 17 -13.95 3.87 -0.45
C ASP A 17 -13.80 3.23 0.92
N LEU A 18 -14.89 3.08 1.64
CA LEU A 18 -14.95 2.50 2.98
C LEU A 18 -15.95 1.34 2.99
N HIS A 19 -15.51 0.21 3.53
CA HIS A 19 -16.36 -0.90 3.91
C HIS A 19 -16.35 -1.02 5.44
N VAL A 20 -17.54 -1.02 6.04
CA VAL A 20 -17.73 -1.24 7.48
C VAL A 20 -18.62 -2.46 7.64
N PRO A 21 -18.24 -3.47 8.43
CA PRO A 21 -19.08 -4.63 8.70
C PRO A 21 -20.44 -4.23 9.28
N GLU A 22 -21.53 -4.89 8.83
CA GLU A 22 -22.90 -4.56 9.28
C GLU A 22 -23.09 -4.80 10.80
N ASN A 23 -22.41 -5.78 11.36
CA ASN A 23 -22.54 -6.19 12.76
C ASN A 23 -21.40 -5.68 13.65
N LEU A 24 -20.83 -4.52 13.33
CA LEU A 24 -19.74 -3.94 14.12
C LEU A 24 -20.23 -3.54 15.52
N THR A 25 -19.69 -4.18 16.56
CA THR A 25 -20.07 -3.95 17.98
C THR A 25 -19.11 -3.03 18.73
N GLY A 26 -17.98 -2.65 18.11
CA GLY A 26 -16.95 -1.80 18.70
C GLY A 26 -15.82 -1.52 17.70
N PRO A 27 -14.73 -0.88 18.13
CA PRO A 27 -13.59 -0.65 17.25
C PRO A 27 -13.03 -1.95 16.66
N ALA A 28 -12.84 -2.00 15.35
CA ALA A 28 -12.42 -3.17 14.57
C ALA A 28 -11.01 -3.03 14.00
N PRO A 29 -10.36 -4.12 13.58
CA PRO A 29 -9.14 -4.02 12.79
C PRO A 29 -9.38 -3.23 11.52
N LEU A 30 -8.38 -2.45 11.10
CA LEU A 30 -8.41 -1.69 9.84
C LEU A 30 -7.46 -2.30 8.83
N LEU A 31 -7.96 -2.58 7.62
CA LEU A 31 -7.13 -2.86 6.44
C LEU A 31 -7.15 -1.67 5.48
N ILE A 32 -6.03 -0.97 5.37
CA ILE A 32 -5.83 0.09 4.37
C ILE A 32 -5.33 -0.56 3.09
N ALA A 33 -6.08 -0.45 1.99
CA ALA A 33 -5.80 -1.08 0.72
C ALA A 33 -5.38 -0.05 -0.32
N ILE A 34 -4.20 -0.23 -0.92
CA ILE A 34 -3.56 0.76 -1.80
C ILE A 34 -3.19 0.11 -3.13
N HIS A 35 -3.80 0.62 -4.21
CA HIS A 35 -3.68 0.07 -5.57
C HIS A 35 -2.36 0.44 -6.25
N GLY A 36 -1.98 -0.36 -7.27
CA GLY A 36 -0.84 -0.08 -8.14
C GLY A 36 -1.12 0.99 -9.20
N TYR A 37 -0.08 1.33 -9.98
CA TYR A 37 -0.16 2.26 -11.10
C TYR A 37 -1.20 1.80 -12.13
N GLY A 38 -1.97 2.75 -12.66
CA GLY A 38 -2.99 2.49 -13.69
C GLY A 38 -4.30 1.87 -13.16
N ALA A 39 -4.33 1.44 -11.90
CA ALA A 39 -5.52 0.89 -11.26
C ALA A 39 -6.33 1.98 -10.51
N HIS A 40 -7.28 1.58 -9.69
CA HIS A 40 -8.09 2.49 -8.86
C HIS A 40 -8.60 1.79 -7.59
N LYS A 41 -9.07 2.59 -6.62
CA LYS A 41 -9.54 2.13 -5.31
C LYS A 41 -10.59 0.99 -5.37
N ARG A 42 -11.52 1.00 -6.33
CA ARG A 42 -12.56 -0.06 -6.45
C ARG A 42 -11.97 -1.42 -6.79
N TYR A 43 -10.89 -1.45 -7.58
CA TYR A 43 -10.15 -2.69 -7.81
C TYR A 43 -9.55 -3.20 -6.50
N MET A 44 -8.83 -2.33 -5.79
CA MET A 44 -8.16 -2.72 -4.57
C MET A 44 -9.13 -3.03 -3.42
N MET A 45 -10.29 -2.36 -3.36
CA MET A 45 -11.37 -2.70 -2.43
C MET A 45 -11.83 -4.16 -2.62
N ARG A 46 -12.06 -4.60 -3.88
CA ARG A 46 -12.42 -5.99 -4.15
C ARG A 46 -11.32 -6.97 -3.70
N GLN A 47 -10.05 -6.66 -3.96
CA GLN A 47 -8.93 -7.49 -3.49
C GLN A 47 -8.90 -7.56 -1.96
N ALA A 48 -9.07 -6.44 -1.29
CA ALA A 48 -9.07 -6.37 0.16
C ALA A 48 -10.25 -7.16 0.79
N GLN A 49 -11.45 -7.07 0.20
CA GLN A 49 -12.61 -7.84 0.65
C GLN A 49 -12.43 -9.37 0.48
N MET A 50 -11.62 -9.82 -0.48
CA MET A 50 -11.33 -11.24 -0.67
C MET A 50 -10.33 -11.79 0.36
N VAL A 51 -9.52 -10.93 0.97
CA VAL A 51 -8.46 -11.34 1.90
C VAL A 51 -8.75 -10.98 3.36
N ALA A 52 -9.54 -9.93 3.61
CA ALA A 52 -9.85 -9.51 4.97
C ALA A 52 -10.83 -10.47 5.66
N PRO A 53 -10.62 -10.82 6.93
CA PRO A 53 -11.67 -11.40 7.77
C PRO A 53 -12.91 -10.49 7.87
N ASP A 54 -14.08 -11.09 8.14
CA ASP A 54 -15.37 -10.39 8.06
C ASP A 54 -15.51 -9.21 9.06
N GLU A 55 -14.74 -9.22 10.14
CA GLU A 55 -14.75 -8.17 11.17
C GLU A 55 -13.94 -6.93 10.79
N PHE A 56 -13.17 -6.95 9.70
CA PHE A 56 -12.30 -5.84 9.34
C PHE A 56 -13.05 -4.66 8.71
N VAL A 57 -12.77 -3.47 9.19
CA VAL A 57 -13.04 -2.23 8.43
C VAL A 57 -11.99 -2.12 7.31
N ILE A 58 -12.42 -1.83 6.09
CA ILE A 58 -11.52 -1.71 4.94
C ILE A 58 -11.62 -0.30 4.37
N ALA A 59 -10.48 0.38 4.26
CA ALA A 59 -10.37 1.67 3.57
C ALA A 59 -9.51 1.51 2.32
N SER A 60 -10.08 1.69 1.13
CA SER A 60 -9.33 1.63 -0.13
C SER A 60 -9.10 3.02 -0.70
N LEU A 61 -7.82 3.41 -0.79
CA LEU A 61 -7.40 4.76 -1.11
C LEU A 61 -7.21 4.94 -2.63
N GLN A 62 -7.57 6.13 -3.14
CA GLN A 62 -7.39 6.50 -4.53
C GLN A 62 -6.15 7.38 -4.70
N ALA A 63 -5.25 6.96 -5.58
CA ALA A 63 -4.10 7.77 -5.97
C ALA A 63 -4.52 9.11 -6.61
N PRO A 64 -3.75 10.20 -6.40
CA PRO A 64 -4.16 11.54 -6.82
C PRO A 64 -3.99 11.82 -8.31
N HIS A 65 -3.02 11.15 -8.98
CA HIS A 65 -2.70 11.45 -10.38
C HIS A 65 -3.57 10.66 -11.34
N GLN A 66 -4.39 11.37 -12.10
CA GLN A 66 -5.20 10.79 -13.17
C GLN A 66 -4.43 10.81 -14.49
N HIS A 67 -4.54 9.74 -15.26
CA HIS A 67 -4.02 9.67 -16.61
C HIS A 67 -4.92 8.81 -17.51
N PHE A 68 -4.87 9.07 -18.80
CA PHE A 68 -5.52 8.22 -19.78
C PHE A 68 -4.63 7.02 -20.13
N SER A 69 -5.13 5.82 -19.86
CA SER A 69 -4.52 4.57 -20.32
C SER A 69 -5.21 4.13 -21.61
N LYS A 70 -4.42 3.90 -22.67
CA LYS A 70 -4.93 3.42 -23.96
C LYS A 70 -5.40 1.95 -23.82
N LEU A 71 -6.56 1.66 -24.37
CA LEU A 71 -7.08 0.31 -24.55
C LEU A 71 -7.04 -0.05 -26.04
N ALA A 72 -7.39 -1.31 -26.37
CA ALA A 72 -7.57 -1.74 -27.76
C ALA A 72 -8.64 -0.85 -28.46
N GLU A 73 -9.71 -0.53 -27.72
CA GLU A 73 -10.74 0.41 -28.16
C GLU A 73 -10.91 1.51 -27.09
N GLY A 74 -10.51 2.74 -27.44
CA GLY A 74 -10.66 3.93 -26.60
C GLY A 74 -9.63 4.08 -25.48
N TYR A 75 -10.05 4.70 -24.39
CA TYR A 75 -9.23 5.02 -23.23
C TYR A 75 -9.98 4.73 -21.94
N ARG A 76 -9.22 4.33 -20.90
CA ARG A 76 -9.72 4.33 -19.52
C ARG A 76 -8.95 5.35 -18.70
N ILE A 77 -9.53 5.78 -17.60
CA ILE A 77 -8.81 6.57 -16.59
C ILE A 77 -8.09 5.60 -15.66
N GLY A 78 -6.77 5.74 -15.61
CA GLY A 78 -5.91 5.11 -14.61
C GLY A 78 -5.45 6.15 -13.58
N PHE A 79 -4.93 5.67 -12.46
CA PHE A 79 -4.44 6.52 -11.37
C PHE A 79 -3.05 6.06 -10.93
N GLY A 80 -2.21 7.02 -10.53
CA GLY A 80 -0.87 6.77 -10.05
C GLY A 80 -0.55 7.58 -8.80
N TRP A 81 0.34 7.05 -7.96
CA TRP A 81 0.71 7.67 -6.68
C TRP A 81 1.80 8.72 -6.85
N LEU A 82 2.77 8.44 -7.70
CA LEU A 82 3.89 9.34 -7.96
C LEU A 82 4.44 9.14 -9.39
N THR A 83 5.19 10.14 -9.82
CA THR A 83 6.01 10.13 -11.03
C THR A 83 7.43 10.54 -10.66
N ASP A 84 8.33 10.66 -11.64
CA ASP A 84 9.69 11.17 -11.44
C ASP A 84 9.74 12.68 -11.16
N HIS A 85 8.62 13.38 -11.36
CA HIS A 85 8.52 14.82 -11.08
C HIS A 85 8.10 15.04 -9.63
N LYS A 86 8.98 15.67 -8.82
CA LYS A 86 8.74 16.03 -7.42
C LYS A 86 8.23 14.84 -6.55
N PRO A 87 8.87 13.66 -6.60
CA PRO A 87 8.36 12.46 -5.92
C PRO A 87 8.16 12.65 -4.41
N GLU A 88 8.98 13.47 -3.76
CA GLU A 88 8.92 13.70 -2.31
C GLU A 88 7.61 14.39 -1.87
N GLU A 89 7.06 15.26 -2.72
CA GLU A 89 5.77 15.90 -2.43
C GLU A 89 4.65 14.88 -2.41
N TYR A 90 4.67 13.89 -3.31
CA TYR A 90 3.66 12.84 -3.40
C TYR A 90 3.85 11.71 -2.39
N ILE A 91 5.09 11.44 -1.98
CA ILE A 91 5.37 10.59 -0.83
C ILE A 91 4.77 11.21 0.42
N THR A 92 4.99 12.50 0.65
CA THR A 92 4.40 13.26 1.76
C THR A 92 2.87 13.25 1.70
N LEU A 93 2.29 13.47 0.53
CA LEU A 93 0.84 13.43 0.32
C LEU A 93 0.25 12.04 0.59
N HIS A 94 0.94 10.96 0.18
CA HIS A 94 0.54 9.60 0.50
C HIS A 94 0.52 9.36 2.02
N HIS A 95 1.57 9.76 2.72
CA HIS A 95 1.67 9.61 4.18
C HIS A 95 0.57 10.42 4.90
N TYR A 96 0.36 11.66 4.48
CA TYR A 96 -0.74 12.48 4.98
C TYR A 96 -2.09 11.80 4.78
N PHE A 97 -2.35 11.27 3.59
CA PHE A 97 -3.63 10.62 3.27
C PHE A 97 -3.88 9.38 4.12
N VAL A 98 -2.88 8.51 4.29
CA VAL A 98 -2.98 7.33 5.16
C VAL A 98 -3.32 7.74 6.59
N ASN A 99 -2.57 8.70 7.16
CA ASN A 99 -2.79 9.19 8.52
C ASN A 99 -4.17 9.84 8.69
N GLU A 100 -4.60 10.69 7.75
CA GLU A 100 -5.91 11.34 7.79
C GLU A 100 -7.08 10.34 7.77
N VAL A 101 -6.96 9.26 7.00
CA VAL A 101 -7.98 8.20 7.00
C VAL A 101 -8.02 7.49 8.35
N ILE A 102 -6.88 7.13 8.91
CA ILE A 102 -6.80 6.53 10.25
C ILE A 102 -7.44 7.44 11.29
N GLU A 103 -7.06 8.72 11.34
CA GLU A 103 -7.59 9.69 12.31
C GLU A 103 -9.11 9.86 12.19
N ARG A 104 -9.63 9.96 10.96
CA ARG A 104 -11.08 10.12 10.70
C ARG A 104 -11.89 8.89 11.12
N LEU A 105 -11.35 7.69 10.91
CA LEU A 105 -12.02 6.45 11.30
C LEU A 105 -11.95 6.22 12.81
N ALA A 106 -10.81 6.53 13.43
CA ALA A 106 -10.65 6.47 14.88
C ALA A 106 -11.54 7.49 15.62
N ALA A 107 -11.65 8.72 15.12
CA ALA A 107 -12.55 9.75 15.66
C ALA A 107 -14.03 9.33 15.64
N LYS A 108 -14.41 8.43 14.73
CA LYS A 108 -15.75 7.82 14.65
C LYS A 108 -15.87 6.54 15.47
N ASN A 109 -14.85 6.16 16.23
CA ASN A 109 -14.78 4.90 17.01
C ASN A 109 -15.03 3.64 16.15
N LEU A 110 -14.63 3.66 14.88
CA LEU A 110 -14.81 2.54 13.96
C LEU A 110 -13.65 1.55 13.99
N ILE A 111 -12.46 1.99 14.37
CA ILE A 111 -11.24 1.20 14.26
C ILE A 111 -10.47 1.13 15.57
N ASP A 112 -9.79 0.01 15.77
CA ASP A 112 -8.80 -0.21 16.81
C ASP A 112 -7.41 0.24 16.31
N ARG A 113 -6.83 1.25 16.97
CA ARG A 113 -5.52 1.82 16.58
C ARG A 113 -4.35 0.84 16.74
N GLU A 114 -4.51 -0.20 17.55
CA GLU A 114 -3.47 -1.22 17.72
C GLU A 114 -3.52 -2.32 16.65
N ARG A 115 -4.60 -2.35 15.84
CA ARG A 115 -4.82 -3.35 14.80
C ARG A 115 -5.00 -2.74 13.41
N ILE A 116 -4.00 -1.95 12.98
CA ILE A 116 -3.98 -1.31 11.65
C ILE A 116 -3.02 -2.06 10.74
N PHE A 117 -3.53 -2.46 9.58
CA PHE A 117 -2.80 -3.18 8.55
C PHE A 117 -2.81 -2.37 7.26
N ILE A 118 -1.71 -2.44 6.50
CA ILE A 118 -1.62 -1.83 5.18
C ILE A 118 -1.33 -2.89 4.12
N PHE A 119 -2.10 -2.90 3.04
CA PHE A 119 -2.02 -3.83 1.94
C PHE A 119 -1.78 -3.08 0.63
N GLY A 120 -0.65 -3.31 0.00
CA GLY A 120 -0.24 -2.64 -1.23
C GLY A 120 0.05 -3.61 -2.37
N PHE A 121 -0.27 -3.16 -3.59
CA PHE A 121 0.08 -3.84 -4.82
C PHE A 121 0.96 -2.96 -5.70
N SER A 122 2.05 -3.54 -6.26
CA SER A 122 2.90 -2.88 -7.26
C SER A 122 3.48 -1.54 -6.78
N GLN A 123 3.20 -0.41 -7.44
CA GLN A 123 3.71 0.93 -7.08
C GLN A 123 3.45 1.30 -5.62
N ALA A 124 2.35 0.82 -5.03
CA ALA A 124 2.00 1.12 -3.66
C ALA A 124 2.94 0.49 -2.62
N VAL A 125 3.62 -0.62 -2.95
CA VAL A 125 4.44 -1.37 -1.99
C VAL A 125 5.58 -0.52 -1.45
N ALA A 126 6.36 0.11 -2.32
CA ALA A 126 7.47 0.98 -1.91
C ALA A 126 6.98 2.18 -1.07
N LEU A 127 5.81 2.75 -1.38
CA LEU A 127 5.22 3.84 -0.61
C LEU A 127 4.76 3.38 0.78
N ASN A 128 4.20 2.18 0.88
CA ASN A 128 3.79 1.59 2.14
C ASN A 128 4.99 1.29 3.04
N PHE A 129 6.10 0.80 2.48
CA PHE A 129 7.35 0.65 3.22
C PHE A 129 7.89 2.01 3.70
N ARG A 130 7.85 3.06 2.85
CA ARG A 130 8.23 4.42 3.26
C ARG A 130 7.38 4.91 4.42
N PHE A 131 6.07 4.70 4.37
CA PHE A 131 5.16 5.02 5.46
C PHE A 131 5.53 4.25 6.73
N ALA A 132 5.71 2.93 6.65
CA ALA A 132 6.03 2.08 7.78
C ALA A 132 7.35 2.48 8.48
N PHE A 133 8.39 2.81 7.70
CA PHE A 133 9.65 3.27 8.28
C PHE A 133 9.59 4.70 8.82
N THR A 134 8.70 5.53 8.31
CA THR A 134 8.52 6.90 8.82
C THR A 134 7.69 6.92 10.10
N TYR A 135 6.66 6.07 10.19
CA TYR A 135 5.70 5.96 11.29
C TYR A 135 5.63 4.51 11.82
N PRO A 136 6.72 3.99 12.40
CA PRO A 136 6.85 2.56 12.73
C PRO A 136 5.86 2.05 13.79
N GLU A 137 5.31 2.95 14.59
CA GLU A 137 4.36 2.64 15.66
C GLU A 137 2.89 2.52 15.20
N VAL A 138 2.59 2.91 13.95
CA VAL A 138 1.20 3.02 13.47
C VAL A 138 0.64 1.67 13.03
N LEU A 139 1.48 0.84 12.41
CA LEU A 139 1.02 -0.39 11.78
C LEU A 139 1.27 -1.62 12.67
N ARG A 140 0.27 -2.49 12.75
CA ARG A 140 0.39 -3.86 13.27
C ARG A 140 0.96 -4.82 12.23
N GLY A 141 0.70 -4.56 10.94
CA GLY A 141 1.23 -5.38 9.85
C GLY A 141 1.24 -4.68 8.49
N LEU A 142 2.18 -5.13 7.64
CA LEU A 142 2.34 -4.66 6.27
C LEU A 142 2.32 -5.86 5.31
N ILE A 143 1.52 -5.74 4.25
CA ILE A 143 1.44 -6.72 3.17
C ILE A 143 1.81 -6.02 1.85
N GLY A 144 2.88 -6.49 1.22
CA GLY A 144 3.35 -6.00 -0.07
C GLY A 144 3.31 -7.08 -1.14
N VAL A 145 2.64 -6.81 -2.26
CA VAL A 145 2.50 -7.77 -3.36
C VAL A 145 3.04 -7.20 -4.66
N CYS A 146 3.96 -7.93 -5.28
CA CYS A 146 4.54 -7.65 -6.62
C CYS A 146 5.05 -6.20 -6.76
N GLY A 147 5.72 -5.66 -5.76
CA GLY A 147 6.20 -4.28 -5.81
C GLY A 147 7.62 -4.11 -5.32
N GLY A 148 8.25 -2.99 -5.68
CA GLY A 148 9.59 -2.65 -5.24
C GLY A 148 9.63 -2.16 -3.79
N ILE A 149 10.85 -1.93 -3.31
CA ILE A 149 11.13 -1.32 -2.01
C ILE A 149 11.68 0.09 -2.19
N PRO A 150 11.74 0.93 -1.15
CA PRO A 150 12.36 2.25 -1.24
C PRO A 150 13.81 2.17 -1.74
N GLY A 151 14.15 2.92 -2.79
CA GLY A 151 15.52 2.96 -3.32
C GLY A 151 16.53 3.58 -2.33
N ASP A 152 16.05 4.37 -1.38
CA ASP A 152 16.78 5.04 -0.32
C ASP A 152 16.64 4.33 1.06
N LEU A 153 16.27 3.05 1.06
CA LEU A 153 15.99 2.26 2.26
C LEU A 153 17.13 2.31 3.30
N GLU A 154 18.37 2.35 2.85
CA GLU A 154 19.57 2.33 3.69
C GLU A 154 20.09 3.73 4.04
N THR A 155 19.72 4.74 3.27
CA THR A 155 20.33 6.07 3.33
C THR A 155 19.41 7.17 3.83
N ASN A 156 18.09 6.93 3.87
CA ASN A 156 17.14 7.95 4.29
C ASN A 156 17.15 8.13 5.81
N PRO A 157 17.54 9.30 6.33
CA PRO A 157 17.73 9.52 7.77
C PRO A 157 16.42 9.57 8.58
N ILE A 158 15.26 9.69 7.90
CA ILE A 158 13.97 9.73 8.59
C ILE A 158 13.45 8.33 8.92
N TYR A 159 14.02 7.28 8.30
CA TYR A 159 13.57 5.91 8.52
C TYR A 159 14.01 5.39 9.89
N LYS A 160 13.06 4.85 10.61
CA LYS A 160 13.23 4.25 11.93
C LYS A 160 13.09 2.73 11.86
N PRO A 161 13.59 1.99 12.86
CA PRO A 161 13.33 0.55 12.97
C PRO A 161 11.83 0.27 12.97
N PHE A 162 11.41 -0.69 12.14
CA PHE A 162 10.02 -1.15 12.02
C PHE A 162 9.95 -2.62 12.43
N SER A 163 9.12 -2.94 13.40
CA SER A 163 9.02 -4.27 14.01
C SER A 163 7.65 -4.93 13.87
N ALA A 164 6.72 -4.30 13.15
CA ALA A 164 5.43 -4.94 12.89
C ALA A 164 5.60 -6.12 11.90
N GLU A 165 4.62 -7.02 11.92
CA GLU A 165 4.61 -8.20 11.04
C GLU A 165 4.59 -7.79 9.57
N THR A 166 5.50 -8.32 8.79
CA THR A 166 5.61 -7.98 7.36
C THR A 166 5.54 -9.23 6.51
N PHE A 167 4.66 -9.20 5.51
CA PHE A 167 4.52 -10.26 4.53
C PHE A 167 4.71 -9.72 3.10
N TYR A 168 5.74 -10.22 2.41
CA TYR A 168 6.10 -9.81 1.06
C TYR A 168 5.89 -10.97 0.06
N LEU A 169 5.06 -10.75 -0.95
CA LEU A 169 4.65 -11.75 -1.92
C LEU A 169 5.02 -11.30 -3.34
N TYR A 170 5.53 -12.21 -4.16
CA TYR A 170 5.92 -11.90 -5.53
C TYR A 170 5.84 -13.10 -6.47
N GLY A 171 5.72 -12.81 -7.76
CA GLY A 171 5.67 -13.82 -8.83
C GLY A 171 7.06 -14.14 -9.38
N ASP A 172 7.23 -15.35 -9.92
CA ASP A 172 8.44 -15.82 -10.59
C ASP A 172 8.48 -15.45 -12.09
N ASP A 173 7.34 -15.04 -12.68
CA ASP A 173 7.19 -14.62 -14.09
C ASP A 173 6.62 -13.18 -14.18
N ASP A 174 7.03 -12.30 -13.24
CA ASP A 174 6.59 -10.89 -13.21
C ASP A 174 7.22 -10.10 -14.35
N GLU A 175 6.40 -9.39 -15.16
CA GLU A 175 6.84 -8.65 -16.34
C GLU A 175 7.54 -7.31 -16.01
N PHE A 176 7.44 -6.82 -14.77
CA PHE A 176 8.02 -5.54 -14.33
C PHE A 176 9.28 -5.71 -13.50
N TYR A 177 9.38 -6.81 -12.77
CA TYR A 177 10.53 -7.13 -11.92
C TYR A 177 11.02 -8.55 -12.19
N THR A 178 12.29 -8.69 -12.52
CA THR A 178 12.89 -10.02 -12.69
C THR A 178 12.97 -10.75 -11.33
N PRO A 179 13.04 -12.10 -11.33
CA PRO A 179 13.24 -12.89 -10.11
C PRO A 179 14.45 -12.42 -9.29
N GLU A 180 15.57 -12.11 -9.94
CA GLU A 180 16.80 -11.65 -9.27
C GLU A 180 16.56 -10.29 -8.56
N LYS A 181 15.70 -9.43 -9.14
CA LYS A 181 15.36 -8.15 -8.51
C LYS A 181 14.49 -8.34 -7.28
N PHE A 182 13.57 -9.29 -7.31
CA PHE A 182 12.80 -9.64 -6.12
C PHE A 182 13.66 -10.29 -5.04
N GLU A 183 14.62 -11.15 -5.41
CA GLU A 183 15.60 -11.74 -4.48
C GLU A 183 16.46 -10.65 -3.80
N GLU A 184 16.88 -9.62 -4.55
CA GLU A 184 17.57 -8.45 -3.98
C GLU A 184 16.71 -7.73 -2.95
N PHE A 185 15.43 -7.48 -3.28
CA PHE A 185 14.48 -6.81 -2.37
C PHE A 185 14.21 -7.67 -1.13
N ASP A 186 13.96 -8.94 -1.32
CA ASP A 186 13.71 -9.93 -0.27
C ASP A 186 14.86 -9.97 0.74
N LYS A 187 16.09 -10.09 0.26
CA LYS A 187 17.27 -10.07 1.10
C LYS A 187 17.41 -8.79 1.92
N LYS A 188 17.23 -7.61 1.30
CA LYS A 188 17.30 -6.31 1.99
C LYS A 188 16.23 -6.17 3.05
N LEU A 189 15.00 -6.65 2.78
CA LEU A 189 13.92 -6.62 3.75
C LEU A 189 14.18 -7.58 4.92
N ALA A 190 14.65 -8.80 4.63
CA ALA A 190 14.97 -9.80 5.65
C ALA A 190 16.10 -9.35 6.59
N GLU A 191 17.09 -8.61 6.08
CA GLU A 191 18.17 -8.03 6.90
C GLU A 191 17.69 -6.88 7.80
N LYS A 192 16.61 -6.16 7.40
CA LYS A 192 16.16 -4.94 8.08
C LYS A 192 14.96 -5.16 9.00
N LEU A 193 14.13 -6.16 8.73
CA LEU A 193 12.85 -6.36 9.41
C LEU A 193 12.88 -7.61 10.30
N PRO A 194 12.73 -7.49 11.63
CA PRO A 194 12.83 -8.64 12.54
C PRO A 194 11.66 -9.63 12.40
N ASN A 195 10.46 -9.16 12.00
CA ASN A 195 9.26 -9.95 11.86
C ASN A 195 8.83 -10.02 10.39
N TYR A 196 9.76 -10.46 9.54
CA TYR A 196 9.61 -10.53 8.10
C TYR A 196 9.40 -11.96 7.61
N ARG A 197 8.56 -12.09 6.62
CA ARG A 197 8.45 -13.29 5.80
C ARG A 197 8.12 -12.93 4.37
N SER A 198 8.58 -13.76 3.45
CA SER A 198 8.28 -13.66 2.03
C SER A 198 7.80 -14.99 1.47
N LYS A 199 7.14 -14.94 0.32
CA LYS A 199 6.81 -16.12 -0.47
C LYS A 199 6.79 -15.78 -1.94
N GLN A 200 7.49 -16.60 -2.74
CA GLN A 200 7.44 -16.57 -4.20
C GLN A 200 6.33 -17.51 -4.69
N TYR A 201 5.65 -17.09 -5.76
CA TYR A 201 4.55 -17.84 -6.39
C TYR A 201 4.81 -18.02 -7.88
N GLN A 202 4.25 -19.07 -8.46
CA GLN A 202 4.20 -19.21 -9.91
C GLN A 202 3.12 -18.27 -10.47
N ALA A 203 3.53 -17.04 -10.72
CA ALA A 203 2.60 -15.96 -11.07
C ALA A 203 3.30 -14.84 -11.84
N LYS A 204 2.51 -14.11 -12.60
CA LYS A 204 2.87 -12.84 -13.24
C LYS A 204 2.68 -11.66 -12.27
N HIS A 205 2.63 -10.44 -12.81
CA HIS A 205 2.35 -9.22 -12.03
C HIS A 205 0.88 -9.12 -11.61
N GLU A 206 0.45 -10.00 -10.72
CA GLU A 206 -0.96 -10.13 -10.31
C GLU A 206 -1.10 -10.58 -8.84
N ILE A 207 -2.33 -10.51 -8.32
CA ILE A 207 -2.69 -11.08 -7.03
C ILE A 207 -3.46 -12.36 -7.31
N THR A 208 -2.84 -13.52 -7.09
CA THR A 208 -3.46 -14.84 -7.33
C THR A 208 -4.37 -15.26 -6.18
N ASP A 209 -5.18 -16.31 -6.41
CA ASP A 209 -6.02 -16.88 -5.35
C ASP A 209 -5.18 -17.49 -4.22
N GLU A 210 -4.03 -18.10 -4.55
CA GLU A 210 -3.10 -18.62 -3.54
C GLU A 210 -2.52 -17.50 -2.67
N MET A 211 -2.10 -16.38 -3.28
CA MET A 211 -1.67 -15.19 -2.53
C MET A 211 -2.77 -14.65 -1.62
N ARG A 212 -4.03 -14.63 -2.09
CA ARG A 212 -5.17 -14.16 -1.28
C ARG A 212 -5.40 -15.04 -0.06
N GLU A 213 -5.33 -16.36 -0.22
CA GLU A 213 -5.46 -17.28 0.90
C GLU A 213 -4.34 -17.08 1.94
N ASP A 214 -3.10 -16.96 1.50
CA ASP A 214 -1.97 -16.73 2.39
C ASP A 214 -2.05 -15.36 3.12
N ILE A 215 -2.53 -14.31 2.43
CA ILE A 215 -2.78 -13.00 3.04
C ILE A 215 -3.91 -13.11 4.08
N LYS A 216 -4.99 -13.83 3.77
CA LYS A 216 -6.08 -14.06 4.72
C LYS A 216 -5.59 -14.78 5.97
N GLN A 217 -4.80 -15.83 5.83
CA GLN A 217 -4.20 -16.56 6.94
C GLN A 217 -3.22 -15.68 7.75
N PHE A 218 -2.54 -14.77 7.08
CA PHE A 218 -1.70 -13.78 7.75
C PHE A 218 -2.51 -12.84 8.64
N LEU A 219 -3.62 -12.31 8.16
CA LEU A 219 -4.48 -11.39 8.90
C LEU A 219 -5.21 -12.07 10.06
N ILE A 220 -5.67 -13.33 9.88
CA ILE A 220 -6.35 -14.10 10.95
C ILE A 220 -5.43 -14.38 12.15
N ARG A 221 -4.13 -14.54 11.90
CA ARG A 221 -3.16 -14.89 12.95
C ARG A 221 -2.81 -13.71 13.86
N LEU A 222 -3.04 -12.46 13.45
CA LEU A 222 -2.61 -11.23 14.11
C LEU A 222 -3.74 -10.45 14.77
#